data_49987f871f88c674d6b95c4fde7e72f1
#
_entry.id   49987f871f88c674d6b95c4fde7e72f1
#
_cell.length_a   1.000
_cell.length_b   1.000
_cell.length_c   1.000
_cell.angle_alpha   90.00
_cell.angle_beta   90.00
_cell.angle_gamma   90.00
#
_symmetry.space_group_name_H-M   'P 1'
#
loop_
_entity.id
_entity.type
_entity.pdbx_description
1 polymer ?
#
loop_
_entity_poly.entity_id
_entity_poly.type
_entity_poly.pdbx_seq_one_letter_code
_entity_poly.pdbx_strand_id
1 'polypeptide(L)'
;LKPRPPSWNGAVGDKQLKWIEDKLKASTKAKERVMFFCHFPAYPKNNHNLWNDKGLTDLLARYPCVVAYLNGHNHAGNYGERDGIHYLTLKGMVDTEKNSYSVIEVYADRLVVKGFGRETQRILPLAAPLD
;
A
#
# COMPACT_ATOMS: atom_id res chain seq x y z
N LEU A 1 0.19 6.75 -30.43
CA LEU A 1 -0.92 6.64 -29.47
C LEU A 1 -0.43 5.87 -28.25
N LYS A 2 -0.43 6.49 -27.08
CA LYS A 2 -0.16 5.76 -25.82
C LYS A 2 -1.30 4.74 -25.64
N PRO A 3 -1.00 3.48 -25.25
CA PRO A 3 -2.05 2.52 -24.96
C PRO A 3 -3.00 3.10 -23.92
N ARG A 4 -4.31 2.99 -24.14
CA ARG A 4 -5.30 3.35 -23.12
C ARG A 4 -5.11 2.43 -21.92
N PRO A 5 -4.98 2.97 -20.71
CA PRO A 5 -4.92 2.12 -19.52
C PRO A 5 -6.22 1.31 -19.39
N PRO A 6 -6.15 0.12 -18.76
CA PRO A 6 -7.33 -0.71 -18.54
C PRO A 6 -8.43 0.07 -17.80
N SER A 7 -9.67 -0.05 -18.25
CA SER A 7 -10.82 0.71 -17.72
C SER A 7 -11.17 0.35 -16.26
N TRP A 8 -10.69 -0.80 -15.77
CA TRP A 8 -10.90 -1.25 -14.39
C TRP A 8 -9.88 -0.71 -13.38
N ASN A 9 -8.84 -0.04 -13.84
CA ASN A 9 -7.86 0.62 -12.96
C ASN A 9 -8.20 2.10 -12.80
N GLY A 10 -7.61 2.69 -11.75
CA GLY A 10 -7.77 4.09 -11.44
C GLY A 10 -6.45 4.86 -11.44
N ALA A 11 -6.53 6.11 -11.07
CA ALA A 11 -5.37 6.98 -10.85
C ALA A 11 -5.63 7.90 -9.66
N VAL A 12 -4.56 8.43 -9.07
CA VAL A 12 -4.63 9.50 -8.09
C VAL A 12 -4.44 10.82 -8.81
N GLY A 13 -5.46 11.69 -8.77
CA GLY A 13 -5.41 13.00 -9.44
C GLY A 13 -4.47 13.98 -8.74
N ASP A 14 -4.07 15.04 -9.44
CA ASP A 14 -3.08 16.01 -8.94
C ASP A 14 -3.50 16.68 -7.62
N LYS A 15 -4.77 17.01 -7.47
CA LYS A 15 -5.31 17.57 -6.21
C LYS A 15 -5.16 16.60 -5.05
N GLN A 16 -5.39 15.31 -5.31
CA GLN A 16 -5.25 14.26 -4.31
C GLN A 16 -3.78 14.02 -3.97
N LEU A 17 -2.89 14.00 -4.97
CA LEU A 17 -1.45 13.89 -4.75
C LEU A 17 -0.93 15.04 -3.89
N LYS A 18 -1.39 16.27 -4.17
CA LYS A 18 -1.02 17.42 -3.34
C LYS A 18 -1.53 17.27 -1.91
N TRP A 19 -2.78 16.87 -1.72
CA TRP A 19 -3.35 16.62 -0.40
C TRP A 19 -2.56 15.54 0.37
N ILE A 20 -2.19 14.44 -0.30
CA ILE A 20 -1.33 13.38 0.26
C ILE A 20 -0.01 14.01 0.72
N GLU A 21 0.65 14.77 -0.14
CA GLU A 21 1.94 15.40 0.20
C GLU A 21 1.83 16.32 1.40
N ASP A 22 0.79 17.15 1.47
CA ASP A 22 0.55 18.06 2.60
C ASP A 22 0.34 17.28 3.91
N LYS A 23 -0.37 16.13 3.87
CA LYS A 23 -0.53 15.24 5.02
C LYS A 23 0.80 14.60 5.45
N LEU A 24 1.60 14.13 4.49
CA LEU A 24 2.89 13.52 4.78
C LEU A 24 3.88 14.52 5.41
N LYS A 25 3.88 15.77 4.96
CA LYS A 25 4.65 16.85 5.59
C LYS A 25 4.24 17.08 7.06
N ALA A 26 2.92 17.11 7.31
CA ALA A 26 2.40 17.30 8.66
C ALA A 26 2.75 16.13 9.57
N SER A 27 2.55 14.89 9.12
CA SER A 27 2.87 13.67 9.89
C SER A 27 4.37 13.53 10.16
N THR A 28 5.22 13.88 9.19
CA THR A 28 6.67 13.90 9.39
C THR A 28 7.06 14.89 10.50
N LYS A 29 6.48 16.10 10.48
CA LYS A 29 6.70 17.10 11.53
C LYS A 29 6.21 16.64 12.91
N ALA A 30 5.09 15.91 12.93
CA ALA A 30 4.50 15.36 14.16
C ALA A 30 5.18 14.05 14.62
N LYS A 31 6.16 13.52 13.87
CA LYS A 31 6.83 12.24 14.12
C LYS A 31 5.85 11.06 14.14
N GLU A 32 4.79 11.14 13.36
CA GLU A 32 3.77 10.11 13.19
C GLU A 32 4.15 9.15 12.09
N ARG A 33 3.75 7.88 12.20
CA ARG A 33 3.80 6.90 11.11
C ARG A 33 2.51 6.91 10.34
N VAL A 34 2.62 6.72 9.02
CA VAL A 34 1.49 6.75 8.10
C VAL A 34 1.36 5.42 7.39
N MET A 35 0.15 4.85 7.42
CA MET A 35 -0.26 3.73 6.58
C MET A 35 -1.31 4.21 5.58
N PHE A 36 -1.15 3.78 4.33
CA PHE A 36 -2.11 4.04 3.27
C PHE A 36 -3.06 2.86 3.10
N PHE A 37 -4.33 3.19 2.85
CA PHE A 37 -5.34 2.25 2.40
C PHE A 37 -5.89 2.73 1.07
N CYS A 38 -5.79 1.89 0.05
CA CYS A 38 -6.29 2.18 -1.28
C CYS A 38 -6.90 0.92 -1.87
N HIS A 39 -7.84 1.05 -2.81
CA HIS A 39 -8.32 -0.14 -3.50
C HIS A 39 -7.27 -0.70 -4.46
N PHE A 40 -6.56 0.17 -5.18
CA PHE A 40 -5.63 -0.21 -6.23
C PHE A 40 -4.20 -0.41 -5.73
N PRO A 41 -3.46 -1.42 -6.23
CA PRO A 41 -2.03 -1.55 -5.97
C PRO A 41 -1.22 -0.40 -6.60
N ALA A 42 -0.03 -0.17 -6.02
CA ALA A 42 0.96 0.75 -6.58
C ALA A 42 2.32 0.08 -6.79
N TYR A 43 2.62 -1.00 -6.06
CA TYR A 43 3.87 -1.76 -6.15
C TYR A 43 3.67 -3.18 -5.58
N PRO A 44 4.41 -4.22 -6.04
CA PRO A 44 5.26 -4.28 -7.24
C PRO A 44 4.49 -4.05 -8.53
N LYS A 45 5.21 -3.71 -9.62
CA LYS A 45 4.57 -3.43 -10.91
C LYS A 45 3.78 -4.62 -11.42
N ASN A 46 2.52 -4.39 -11.74
CA ASN A 46 1.60 -5.37 -12.35
C ASN A 46 0.47 -4.65 -13.10
N ASN A 47 -0.36 -5.41 -13.81
CA ASN A 47 -1.43 -4.87 -14.66
C ASN A 47 -2.59 -4.26 -13.87
N HIS A 48 -2.69 -4.49 -12.55
CA HIS A 48 -3.74 -3.98 -11.68
C HIS A 48 -3.35 -2.67 -10.99
N ASN A 49 -2.12 -2.19 -11.18
CA ASN A 49 -1.64 -0.97 -10.53
C ASN A 49 -2.40 0.27 -10.99
N LEU A 50 -2.39 1.29 -10.14
CA LEU A 50 -2.74 2.65 -10.53
C LEU A 50 -2.00 3.07 -11.79
N TRP A 51 -2.66 3.82 -12.68
CA TRP A 51 -2.05 4.30 -13.93
C TRP A 51 -0.82 5.19 -13.69
N ASN A 52 -0.81 5.89 -12.56
CA ASN A 52 0.29 6.75 -12.13
C ASN A 52 1.00 6.21 -10.88
N ASP A 53 1.09 4.88 -10.78
CA ASP A 53 1.74 4.16 -9.67
C ASP A 53 3.15 4.67 -9.37
N LYS A 54 3.96 4.90 -10.43
CA LYS A 54 5.31 5.43 -10.28
C LYS A 54 5.31 6.81 -9.62
N GLY A 55 4.44 7.72 -10.05
CA GLY A 55 4.35 9.06 -9.46
C GLY A 55 3.96 9.02 -7.98
N LEU A 56 3.02 8.13 -7.63
CA LEU A 56 2.61 7.94 -6.24
C LEU A 56 3.74 7.31 -5.41
N THR A 57 4.34 6.21 -5.87
CA THR A 57 5.40 5.53 -5.11
C THR A 57 6.65 6.41 -4.93
N ASP A 58 7.01 7.20 -5.93
CA ASP A 58 8.11 8.17 -5.83
C ASP A 58 7.78 9.32 -4.84
N LEU A 59 6.50 9.72 -4.75
CA LEU A 59 6.05 10.67 -3.73
C LEU A 59 6.19 10.07 -2.33
N LEU A 60 5.66 8.85 -2.12
CA LEU A 60 5.69 8.19 -0.81
C LEU A 60 7.13 7.95 -0.31
N ALA A 61 8.04 7.56 -1.20
CA ALA A 61 9.44 7.28 -0.89
C ALA A 61 10.20 8.50 -0.34
N ARG A 62 9.72 9.71 -0.59
CA ARG A 62 10.33 10.95 -0.05
C ARG A 62 10.04 11.19 1.43
N TYR A 63 9.10 10.44 2.00
CA TYR A 63 8.61 10.67 3.37
C TYR A 63 8.82 9.43 4.23
N PRO A 64 9.84 9.41 5.11
CA PRO A 64 10.16 8.26 5.94
C PRO A 64 9.07 7.93 6.98
N CYS A 65 8.08 8.78 7.15
CA CYS A 65 6.91 8.50 7.97
C CYS A 65 5.99 7.43 7.36
N VAL A 66 6.08 7.17 6.04
CA VAL A 66 5.25 6.17 5.38
C VAL A 66 5.82 4.78 5.64
N VAL A 67 5.03 3.90 6.23
CA VAL A 67 5.49 2.55 6.61
C VAL A 67 4.79 1.44 5.83
N ALA A 68 3.57 1.66 5.35
CA ALA A 68 2.85 0.64 4.60
C ALA A 68 1.81 1.23 3.64
N TYR A 69 1.56 0.51 2.55
CA TYR A 69 0.50 0.73 1.58
C TYR A 69 -0.28 -0.57 1.41
N LEU A 70 -1.50 -0.59 1.92
CA LEU A 70 -2.36 -1.77 1.95
C LEU A 70 -3.48 -1.61 0.92
N ASN A 71 -3.71 -2.64 0.13
CA ASN A 71 -4.66 -2.57 -0.98
C ASN A 71 -5.29 -3.91 -1.30
N GLY A 72 -6.20 -3.93 -2.25
CA GLY A 72 -6.86 -5.10 -2.83
C GLY A 72 -6.74 -5.13 -4.35
N HIS A 73 -7.86 -5.26 -5.04
CA HIS A 73 -8.02 -5.25 -6.49
C HIS A 73 -7.38 -6.43 -7.23
N ASN A 74 -6.13 -6.73 -7.02
CA ASN A 74 -5.49 -7.94 -7.55
C ASN A 74 -5.79 -9.12 -6.62
N HIS A 75 -6.79 -9.93 -6.97
CA HIS A 75 -7.29 -11.02 -6.14
C HIS A 75 -6.27 -12.13 -5.84
N ALA A 76 -5.21 -12.25 -6.64
CA ALA A 76 -4.12 -13.18 -6.34
C ALA A 76 -3.31 -12.77 -5.10
N GLY A 77 -3.43 -11.52 -4.70
CA GLY A 77 -2.57 -10.92 -3.69
C GLY A 77 -1.17 -10.65 -4.23
N ASN A 78 -0.44 -9.79 -3.57
CA ASN A 78 0.96 -9.51 -3.89
C ASN A 78 1.65 -8.87 -2.70
N TYR A 79 2.97 -8.92 -2.68
CA TYR A 79 3.77 -8.23 -1.68
C TYR A 79 5.10 -7.77 -2.26
N GLY A 80 5.54 -6.62 -1.83
CA GLY A 80 6.87 -6.13 -2.08
C GLY A 80 7.25 -5.04 -1.09
N GLU A 81 8.53 -4.82 -0.92
CA GLU A 81 9.09 -3.74 -0.12
C GLU A 81 9.94 -2.85 -1.01
N ARG A 82 9.79 -1.55 -0.85
CA ARG A 82 10.59 -0.55 -1.55
C ARG A 82 10.73 0.70 -0.70
N ASP A 83 11.94 1.18 -0.57
CA ASP A 83 12.26 2.42 0.16
C ASP A 83 11.77 2.38 1.62
N GLY A 84 11.80 1.21 2.27
CA GLY A 84 11.31 1.00 3.64
C GLY A 84 9.79 0.97 3.78
N ILE A 85 9.04 0.97 2.67
CA ILE A 85 7.58 0.91 2.64
C ILE A 85 7.13 -0.50 2.24
N HIS A 86 6.26 -1.09 3.04
CA HIS A 86 5.63 -2.37 2.74
C HIS A 86 4.39 -2.17 1.87
N TYR A 87 4.39 -2.73 0.67
CA TYR A 87 3.25 -2.74 -0.24
C TYR A 87 2.59 -4.11 -0.20
N LEU A 88 1.40 -4.20 0.38
CA LEU A 88 0.66 -5.45 0.55
C LEU A 88 -0.69 -5.38 -0.16
N THR A 89 -0.85 -6.22 -1.18
CA THR A 89 -2.13 -6.49 -1.82
C THR A 89 -2.76 -7.71 -1.15
N LEU A 90 -3.88 -7.53 -0.48
CA LEU A 90 -4.64 -8.61 0.14
C LEU A 90 -5.38 -9.42 -0.93
N LYS A 91 -5.48 -10.73 -0.73
CA LYS A 91 -6.19 -11.64 -1.65
C LYS A 91 -7.69 -11.36 -1.66
N GLY A 92 -8.29 -11.52 -2.83
CA GLY A 92 -9.74 -11.36 -2.99
C GLY A 92 -10.53 -12.49 -2.34
N MET A 93 -11.77 -12.21 -1.93
CA MET A 93 -12.69 -13.19 -1.35
C MET A 93 -13.71 -13.75 -2.35
N VAL A 94 -13.78 -13.18 -3.56
CA VAL A 94 -14.87 -13.46 -4.51
C VAL A 94 -14.61 -14.62 -5.47
N ASP A 95 -13.37 -15.10 -5.59
CA ASP A 95 -12.99 -16.08 -6.60
C ASP A 95 -13.12 -17.54 -6.13
N THR A 96 -13.32 -17.78 -4.85
CA THR A 96 -13.38 -19.13 -4.26
C THR A 96 -14.30 -19.15 -3.05
N GLU A 97 -14.77 -20.35 -2.70
CA GLU A 97 -15.55 -20.57 -1.47
C GLU A 97 -14.74 -20.31 -0.20
N LYS A 98 -13.41 -20.50 -0.26
CA LYS A 98 -12.54 -20.28 0.89
C LYS A 98 -12.23 -18.80 1.05
N ASN A 99 -12.60 -18.23 2.18
CA ASN A 99 -12.36 -16.83 2.54
C ASN A 99 -10.87 -16.43 2.49
N SER A 100 -10.66 -15.13 2.42
CA SER A 100 -9.35 -14.51 2.56
C SER A 100 -9.50 -13.17 3.24
N TYR A 101 -8.99 -13.03 4.45
CA TYR A 101 -8.97 -11.76 5.18
C TYR A 101 -7.80 -11.72 6.16
N SER A 102 -7.52 -10.55 6.69
CA SER A 102 -6.44 -10.35 7.66
C SER A 102 -6.87 -9.46 8.82
N VAL A 103 -6.26 -9.72 9.97
CA VAL A 103 -6.17 -8.77 11.07
C VAL A 103 -4.74 -8.24 11.09
N ILE A 104 -4.59 -6.93 11.10
CA ILE A 104 -3.27 -6.30 11.16
C ILE A 104 -3.07 -5.69 12.54
N GLU A 105 -2.09 -6.22 13.27
CA GLU A 105 -1.66 -5.65 14.54
C GLU A 105 -0.49 -4.71 14.31
N VAL A 106 -0.57 -3.53 14.91
CA VAL A 106 0.44 -2.47 14.77
C VAL A 106 1.25 -2.40 16.04
N TYR A 107 2.55 -2.64 15.93
CA TYR A 107 3.52 -2.52 17.00
C TYR A 107 4.51 -1.38 16.71
N ALA A 108 5.29 -1.00 17.70
CA ALA A 108 6.28 0.06 17.53
C ALA A 108 7.38 -0.28 16.52
N ASP A 109 7.70 -1.56 16.35
CA ASP A 109 8.81 -2.07 15.54
C ASP A 109 8.36 -2.94 14.34
N ARG A 110 7.06 -3.28 14.21
CA ARG A 110 6.55 -4.17 13.17
C ARG A 110 5.05 -4.05 12.96
N LEU A 111 4.59 -4.51 11.80
CA LEU A 111 3.20 -4.89 11.57
C LEU A 111 3.12 -6.42 11.56
N VAL A 112 2.13 -6.98 12.22
CA VAL A 112 1.83 -8.42 12.16
C VAL A 112 0.54 -8.61 11.38
N VAL A 113 0.65 -9.20 10.20
CA VAL A 113 -0.49 -9.55 9.35
C VAL A 113 -0.93 -10.96 9.70
N LYS A 114 -2.00 -11.10 10.48
CA LYS A 114 -2.62 -12.38 10.79
C LYS A 114 -3.57 -12.75 9.65
N GLY A 115 -3.10 -13.59 8.74
CA GLY A 115 -3.89 -14.06 7.60
C GLY A 115 -4.81 -15.21 7.97
N PHE A 116 -6.03 -15.17 7.44
CA PHE A 116 -7.05 -16.21 7.61
C PHE A 116 -7.52 -16.70 6.24
N GLY A 117 -7.92 -17.95 6.20
CA GLY A 117 -8.33 -18.60 4.96
C GLY A 117 -7.16 -18.76 4.00
N ARG A 118 -7.20 -18.10 2.85
CA ARG A 118 -6.13 -18.12 1.84
C ARG A 118 -5.06 -17.04 2.04
N GLU A 119 -5.27 -16.11 2.99
CA GLU A 119 -4.33 -15.02 3.20
C GLU A 119 -3.06 -15.50 3.91
N THR A 120 -1.94 -14.93 3.52
CA THR A 120 -0.62 -15.28 4.05
C THR A 120 -0.33 -14.49 5.33
N GLN A 121 0.15 -15.18 6.36
CA GLN A 121 0.68 -14.50 7.54
C GLN A 121 2.02 -13.86 7.24
N ARG A 122 2.24 -12.64 7.78
CA ARG A 122 3.49 -11.88 7.59
C ARG A 122 3.87 -11.13 8.85
N ILE A 123 5.16 -10.98 9.06
CA ILE A 123 5.73 -10.01 9.99
C ILE A 123 6.50 -9.00 9.13
N LEU A 124 6.10 -7.74 9.19
CA LEU A 124 6.66 -6.66 8.41
C LEU A 124 7.42 -5.72 9.35
N PRO A 125 8.76 -5.82 9.41
CA PRO A 125 9.55 -4.99 10.31
C PRO A 125 9.47 -3.52 9.88
N LEU A 126 9.37 -2.62 10.85
CA LEU A 126 9.37 -1.18 10.61
C LEU A 126 10.74 -0.60 10.97
N ALA A 127 11.16 0.42 10.23
CA ALA A 127 12.32 1.21 10.59
C ALA A 127 12.13 1.83 11.99
N ALA A 128 13.24 2.22 12.63
CA ALA A 128 13.20 2.92 13.90
C ALA A 128 12.23 4.13 13.85
N PRO A 129 11.64 4.52 15.00
CA PRO A 129 10.83 5.75 15.07
C PRO A 129 11.60 6.95 14.52
N LEU A 130 10.87 7.92 13.98
CA LEU A 130 11.43 9.19 13.52
C LEU A 130 11.94 9.97 14.75
N ASP A 131 13.22 10.29 14.77
CA ASP A 131 13.85 11.09 15.82
C ASP A 131 13.42 12.57 15.76
#